data_dd0eaa885b59f6346b970741d4344ca0
#
_entry.id   dd0eaa885b59f6346b970741d4344ca0
#
_cell.length_a   1.000
_cell.length_b   1.000
_cell.length_c   1.000
_cell.angle_alpha   90.00
_cell.angle_beta   90.00
_cell.angle_gamma   90.00
#
_symmetry.space_group_name_H-M   'P 1'
#
loop_
_entity.id
_entity.type
_entity.pdbx_description
1 polymer ?
#
loop_
_entity_poly.entity_id
_entity_poly.type
_entity_poly.pdbx_seq_one_letter_code
_entity_poly.pdbx_strand_id
1 'polypeptide(L)'
;MRHGTRIAMVCAAIALSALGTRFVSHAQQSHDSSYQEMSDKFFNLLQQDKASDGVDYLFATNPAMNKMQDQAANLKGQFGTVRSLMGSYVSHSKLVETKVAGMFVYQHYFVAYERQPISVRIEYYKPGANWMCYGLQFDAKVTDEIEKAADANLSFEAK
;
A
#
# COMPACT_ATOMS: atom_id res chain seq x y z
N MET A 1 -87.43 15.74 -36.52
CA MET A 1 -86.82 14.46 -36.35
C MET A 1 -85.30 14.69 -36.39
N ARG A 2 -84.69 14.56 -35.22
CA ARG A 2 -83.38 15.16 -34.99
C ARG A 2 -82.34 14.05 -34.82
N HIS A 3 -81.41 13.98 -35.73
CA HIS A 3 -80.26 13.08 -35.64
C HIS A 3 -79.13 13.77 -34.83
N GLY A 4 -78.85 13.21 -33.68
CA GLY A 4 -77.72 13.62 -32.85
C GLY A 4 -76.47 12.87 -33.24
N THR A 5 -75.53 13.55 -33.84
CA THR A 5 -74.20 13.01 -34.15
C THR A 5 -73.32 13.07 -32.92
N ARG A 6 -72.92 11.92 -32.42
CA ARG A 6 -71.97 11.83 -31.32
C ARG A 6 -70.53 11.85 -31.88
N ILE A 7 -69.82 12.95 -31.58
CA ILE A 7 -68.40 13.10 -31.87
C ILE A 7 -67.60 12.39 -30.76
N ALA A 8 -66.95 11.34 -31.09
CA ALA A 8 -66.00 10.64 -30.18
C ALA A 8 -64.70 11.41 -30.17
N MET A 9 -64.36 12.00 -29.00
CA MET A 9 -63.13 12.67 -28.80
C MET A 9 -62.03 11.67 -28.36
N VAL A 10 -61.12 11.38 -29.29
CA VAL A 10 -59.95 10.51 -28.99
C VAL A 10 -58.91 11.36 -28.33
N CYS A 11 -58.70 11.17 -27.03
CA CYS A 11 -57.60 11.74 -26.31
C CYS A 11 -56.33 10.91 -26.58
N ALA A 12 -55.47 11.41 -27.42
CA ALA A 12 -54.12 10.85 -27.57
C ALA A 12 -53.27 11.28 -26.36
N ALA A 13 -53.01 10.37 -25.46
CA ALA A 13 -52.08 10.53 -24.36
C ALA A 13 -50.63 10.41 -24.92
N ILE A 14 -49.96 11.54 -25.03
CA ILE A 14 -48.53 11.57 -25.34
C ILE A 14 -47.77 11.23 -24.05
N ALA A 15 -47.30 10.00 -23.97
CA ALA A 15 -46.39 9.59 -22.91
C ALA A 15 -44.99 10.16 -23.22
N LEU A 16 -44.63 11.24 -22.53
CA LEU A 16 -43.29 11.83 -22.55
C LEU A 16 -42.38 10.92 -21.74
N SER A 17 -41.70 9.97 -22.39
CA SER A 17 -40.64 9.15 -21.79
C SER A 17 -39.42 10.05 -21.58
N ALA A 18 -39.25 10.60 -20.37
CA ALA A 18 -38.03 11.23 -19.93
C ALA A 18 -36.93 10.17 -19.83
N LEU A 19 -36.10 10.04 -20.87
CA LEU A 19 -34.81 9.35 -20.77
C LEU A 19 -33.93 10.16 -19.78
N GLY A 20 -33.98 9.77 -18.52
CA GLY A 20 -33.01 10.22 -17.54
C GLY A 20 -31.65 9.66 -17.89
N THR A 21 -30.85 10.42 -18.63
CA THR A 21 -29.41 10.16 -18.76
C THR A 21 -28.80 10.31 -17.36
N ARG A 22 -28.62 9.16 -16.70
CA ARG A 22 -27.77 9.10 -15.49
C ARG A 22 -26.36 9.39 -15.95
N PHE A 23 -25.90 10.60 -15.79
CA PHE A 23 -24.49 10.92 -15.77
C PHE A 23 -23.89 10.14 -14.59
N VAL A 24 -23.37 8.95 -14.88
CA VAL A 24 -22.44 8.29 -13.97
C VAL A 24 -21.21 9.19 -13.98
N SER A 25 -21.15 10.12 -13.03
CA SER A 25 -19.93 10.80 -12.70
C SER A 25 -18.95 9.70 -12.27
N HIS A 26 -18.11 9.27 -13.20
CA HIS A 26 -16.85 8.64 -12.84
C HIS A 26 -16.09 9.75 -12.09
N ALA A 27 -16.31 9.79 -10.78
CA ALA A 27 -15.34 10.41 -9.90
C ALA A 27 -14.04 9.69 -10.27
N GLN A 28 -13.18 10.39 -10.97
CA GLN A 28 -11.80 10.03 -11.20
C GLN A 28 -11.24 9.90 -9.79
N GLN A 29 -11.29 8.68 -9.23
CA GLN A 29 -10.53 8.33 -8.04
C GLN A 29 -9.11 8.64 -8.44
N SER A 30 -8.63 9.81 -8.01
CA SER A 30 -7.21 10.04 -7.92
C SER A 30 -6.71 8.81 -7.16
N HIS A 31 -5.96 7.95 -7.84
CA HIS A 31 -5.32 6.78 -7.26
C HIS A 31 -4.23 7.33 -6.35
N ASP A 32 -4.67 7.89 -5.22
CA ASP A 32 -3.82 8.20 -4.10
C ASP A 32 -3.41 6.85 -3.53
N SER A 33 -2.33 6.30 -4.09
CA SER A 33 -1.83 4.99 -3.67
C SER A 33 -1.66 5.05 -2.17
N SER A 34 -2.46 4.29 -1.46
CA SER A 34 -2.34 4.23 -0.01
C SER A 34 -0.94 3.72 0.34
N TYR A 35 -0.40 4.13 1.49
CA TYR A 35 0.90 3.60 1.95
C TYR A 35 0.87 2.06 2.03
N GLN A 36 -0.31 1.46 2.22
CA GLN A 36 -0.48 0.01 2.23
C GLN A 36 -0.25 -0.59 0.83
N GLU A 37 -0.85 -0.01 -0.21
CA GLU A 37 -0.62 -0.43 -1.60
C GLU A 37 0.85 -0.30 -2.01
N MET A 38 1.54 0.74 -1.50
CA MET A 38 2.98 0.90 -1.72
C MET A 38 3.78 -0.24 -1.09
N SER A 39 3.46 -0.61 0.15
CA SER A 39 4.10 -1.74 0.83
C SER A 39 3.81 -3.05 0.12
N ASP A 40 2.57 -3.30 -0.25
CA ASP A 40 2.16 -4.53 -0.95
C ASP A 40 2.90 -4.68 -2.28
N LYS A 41 3.03 -3.59 -3.03
CA LYS A 41 3.78 -3.59 -4.29
C LYS A 41 5.27 -3.83 -4.08
N PHE A 42 5.87 -3.22 -3.05
CA PHE A 42 7.26 -3.45 -2.69
C PHE A 42 7.51 -4.94 -2.38
N PHE A 43 6.70 -5.56 -1.53
CA PHE A 43 6.86 -6.98 -1.18
C PHE A 43 6.56 -7.91 -2.36
N ASN A 44 5.62 -7.58 -3.23
CA ASN A 44 5.40 -8.31 -4.47
C ASN A 44 6.63 -8.29 -5.38
N LEU A 45 7.36 -7.17 -5.44
CA LEU A 45 8.60 -7.07 -6.19
C LEU A 45 9.73 -7.88 -5.53
N LEU A 46 9.83 -7.87 -4.20
CA LEU A 46 10.76 -8.73 -3.47
C LEU A 46 10.52 -10.22 -3.76
N GLN A 47 9.26 -10.64 -3.74
CA GLN A 47 8.87 -12.01 -4.05
C GLN A 47 9.26 -12.43 -5.47
N GLN A 48 9.25 -11.50 -6.42
CA GLN A 48 9.66 -11.74 -7.81
C GLN A 48 11.18 -11.62 -8.01
N ASP A 49 11.95 -11.48 -6.96
CA ASP A 49 13.41 -11.25 -7.01
C ASP A 49 13.81 -9.92 -7.69
N LYS A 50 12.92 -8.94 -7.60
CA LYS A 50 13.09 -7.59 -8.16
C LYS A 50 13.26 -6.55 -7.05
N ALA A 51 14.15 -6.83 -6.11
CA ALA A 51 14.36 -5.96 -4.96
C ALA A 51 14.80 -4.54 -5.36
N SER A 52 15.65 -4.42 -6.39
CA SER A 52 16.06 -3.11 -6.93
C SER A 52 14.88 -2.30 -7.45
N ASP A 53 13.97 -2.95 -8.19
CA ASP A 53 12.76 -2.28 -8.71
C ASP A 53 11.83 -1.87 -7.56
N GLY A 54 11.79 -2.64 -6.47
CA GLY A 54 11.04 -2.32 -5.26
C GLY A 54 11.57 -1.07 -4.58
N VAL A 55 12.89 -0.93 -4.45
CA VAL A 55 13.54 0.28 -3.91
C VAL A 55 13.25 1.49 -4.81
N ASP A 56 13.46 1.35 -6.12
CA ASP A 56 13.19 2.42 -7.08
C ASP A 56 11.72 2.86 -7.05
N TYR A 57 10.81 1.91 -6.96
CA TYR A 57 9.37 2.21 -6.83
C TYR A 57 9.06 3.05 -5.59
N LEU A 58 9.53 2.65 -4.41
CA LEU A 58 9.28 3.40 -3.18
C LEU A 58 9.93 4.80 -3.24
N PHE A 59 11.17 4.90 -3.70
CA PHE A 59 11.89 6.17 -3.77
C PHE A 59 11.26 7.14 -4.78
N ALA A 60 10.69 6.64 -5.88
CA ALA A 60 10.00 7.45 -6.87
C ALA A 60 8.76 8.17 -6.31
N THR A 61 8.17 7.69 -5.21
CA THR A 61 7.04 8.34 -4.55
C THR A 61 7.42 9.64 -3.83
N ASN A 62 8.72 9.84 -3.55
CA ASN A 62 9.22 10.99 -2.81
C ASN A 62 10.27 11.77 -3.63
N PRO A 63 9.95 12.99 -4.11
CA PRO A 63 10.88 13.78 -4.91
C PRO A 63 12.20 14.10 -4.20
N ALA A 64 12.23 14.14 -2.86
CA ALA A 64 13.46 14.34 -2.10
C ALA A 64 14.36 13.09 -2.15
N MET A 65 13.79 11.89 -2.06
CA MET A 65 14.54 10.63 -2.14
C MET A 65 15.11 10.37 -3.55
N ASN A 66 14.44 10.86 -4.59
CA ASN A 66 14.99 10.79 -5.96
C ASN A 66 16.32 11.50 -6.13
N LYS A 67 16.68 12.42 -5.24
CA LYS A 67 17.98 13.11 -5.21
C LYS A 67 19.07 12.34 -4.45
N MET A 68 18.67 11.28 -3.72
CA MET A 68 19.55 10.48 -2.87
C MET A 68 20.04 9.23 -3.60
N GLN A 69 20.59 9.41 -4.82
CA GLN A 69 20.94 8.30 -5.71
C GLN A 69 21.98 7.35 -5.11
N ASP A 70 22.96 7.87 -4.38
CA ASP A 70 24.00 7.05 -3.74
C ASP A 70 23.40 6.16 -2.64
N GLN A 71 22.45 6.67 -1.87
CA GLN A 71 21.77 5.88 -0.85
C GLN A 71 20.88 4.81 -1.48
N ALA A 72 20.17 5.15 -2.56
CA ALA A 72 19.37 4.19 -3.32
C ALA A 72 20.25 3.09 -3.91
N ALA A 73 21.40 3.44 -4.51
CA ALA A 73 22.35 2.48 -5.08
C ALA A 73 22.91 1.54 -4.00
N ASN A 74 23.30 2.09 -2.84
CA ASN A 74 23.79 1.30 -1.72
C ASN A 74 22.71 0.32 -1.21
N LEU A 75 21.49 0.80 -1.01
CA LEU A 75 20.38 -0.04 -0.55
C LEU A 75 20.03 -1.15 -1.56
N LYS A 76 20.01 -0.82 -2.86
CA LYS A 76 19.82 -1.82 -3.93
C LYS A 76 20.94 -2.86 -3.95
N GLY A 77 22.19 -2.43 -3.78
CA GLY A 77 23.34 -3.33 -3.66
C GLY A 77 23.20 -4.28 -2.48
N GLN A 78 22.80 -3.77 -1.33
CA GLN A 78 22.57 -4.58 -0.15
C GLN A 78 21.41 -5.58 -0.34
N PHE A 79 20.26 -5.16 -0.88
CA PHE A 79 19.16 -6.08 -1.20
C PHE A 79 19.55 -7.13 -2.24
N GLY A 80 20.39 -6.78 -3.21
CA GLY A 80 20.92 -7.73 -4.18
C GLY A 80 21.74 -8.85 -3.55
N THR A 81 22.38 -8.61 -2.40
CA THR A 81 23.11 -9.66 -1.65
C THR A 81 22.23 -10.50 -0.75
N VAL A 82 21.05 -10.02 -0.36
CA VAL A 82 20.14 -10.74 0.55
C VAL A 82 19.83 -12.12 -0.01
N ARG A 83 19.44 -12.24 -1.28
CA ARG A 83 19.12 -13.53 -1.88
C ARG A 83 20.29 -14.50 -1.85
N SER A 84 21.50 -14.05 -2.16
CA SER A 84 22.68 -14.91 -2.16
C SER A 84 23.04 -15.42 -0.76
N LEU A 85 22.85 -14.59 0.25
CA LEU A 85 23.17 -14.91 1.64
C LEU A 85 22.03 -15.64 2.35
N MET A 86 20.77 -15.18 2.18
CA MET A 86 19.61 -15.63 2.93
C MET A 86 18.77 -16.69 2.18
N GLY A 87 19.01 -16.91 0.89
CA GLY A 87 18.20 -17.80 0.06
C GLY A 87 17.01 -17.10 -0.60
N SER A 88 16.03 -17.89 -1.07
CA SER A 88 14.83 -17.37 -1.72
C SER A 88 13.88 -16.75 -0.69
N TYR A 89 13.13 -15.73 -1.14
CA TYR A 89 12.03 -15.17 -0.35
C TYR A 89 10.95 -16.22 -0.09
N VAL A 90 10.42 -16.27 1.13
CA VAL A 90 9.36 -17.21 1.55
C VAL A 90 8.06 -16.46 1.82
N SER A 91 8.09 -15.50 2.74
CA SER A 91 6.90 -14.74 3.14
C SER A 91 7.29 -13.47 3.88
N HIS A 92 6.29 -12.64 4.18
CA HIS A 92 6.46 -11.52 5.10
C HIS A 92 5.25 -11.38 6.02
N SER A 93 5.47 -10.81 7.19
CA SER A 93 4.41 -10.46 8.15
C SER A 93 4.69 -9.11 8.76
N LYS A 94 3.65 -8.27 8.85
CA LYS A 94 3.77 -6.99 9.54
C LYS A 94 3.74 -7.23 11.05
N LEU A 95 4.81 -6.83 11.74
CA LEU A 95 4.95 -6.94 13.19
C LEU A 95 4.31 -5.76 13.91
N VAL A 96 4.56 -4.55 13.39
CA VAL A 96 4.12 -3.30 14.00
C VAL A 96 3.66 -2.33 12.92
N GLU A 97 2.59 -1.60 13.22
CA GLU A 97 2.19 -0.40 12.48
C GLU A 97 1.86 0.70 13.50
N THR A 98 2.52 1.84 13.39
CA THR A 98 2.26 3.01 14.22
C THR A 98 1.90 4.19 13.34
N LYS A 99 0.77 4.84 13.64
CA LYS A 99 0.28 6.03 12.94
C LYS A 99 0.38 7.25 13.84
N VAL A 100 0.92 8.33 13.30
CA VAL A 100 1.07 9.59 14.04
C VAL A 100 0.35 10.69 13.28
N ALA A 101 -0.60 11.34 13.96
CA ALA A 101 -1.34 12.52 13.48
C ALA A 101 -2.00 12.36 12.10
N GLY A 102 -2.24 11.14 11.62
CA GLY A 102 -2.77 10.87 10.27
C GLY A 102 -1.82 11.23 9.12
N MET A 103 -0.60 11.64 9.42
CA MET A 103 0.38 12.14 8.45
C MET A 103 1.66 11.30 8.37
N PHE A 104 1.93 10.49 9.35
CA PHE A 104 3.11 9.64 9.40
C PHE A 104 2.72 8.21 9.76
N VAL A 105 3.31 7.24 9.06
CA VAL A 105 3.14 5.81 9.32
C VAL A 105 4.51 5.15 9.36
N TYR A 106 4.75 4.41 10.44
CA TYR A 106 5.87 3.50 10.58
C TYR A 106 5.36 2.08 10.49
N GLN A 107 5.98 1.27 9.64
CA GLN A 107 5.69 -0.15 9.51
C GLN A 107 6.98 -0.96 9.71
N HIS A 108 6.88 -2.01 10.51
CA HIS A 108 7.97 -2.96 10.73
C HIS A 108 7.52 -4.36 10.33
N TYR A 109 8.29 -5.01 9.49
CA TYR A 109 8.00 -6.32 8.94
C TYR A 109 9.08 -7.34 9.30
N PHE A 110 8.63 -8.54 9.60
CA PHE A 110 9.43 -9.76 9.55
C PHE A 110 9.36 -10.30 8.14
N VAL A 111 10.49 -10.53 7.51
CA VAL A 111 10.57 -11.09 6.16
C VAL A 111 11.36 -12.38 6.21
N ALA A 112 10.69 -13.49 5.93
CA ALA A 112 11.27 -14.81 5.93
C ALA A 112 11.95 -15.11 4.60
N TYR A 113 13.19 -15.55 4.67
CA TYR A 113 13.95 -16.18 3.60
C TYR A 113 14.31 -17.61 4.00
N GLU A 114 14.73 -18.44 3.06
CA GLU A 114 14.99 -19.86 3.28
C GLU A 114 15.98 -20.14 4.41
N ARG A 115 17.01 -19.31 4.59
CA ARG A 115 18.09 -19.56 5.56
C ARG A 115 17.94 -18.76 6.84
N GLN A 116 17.52 -17.51 6.74
CA GLN A 116 17.31 -16.65 7.91
C GLN A 116 16.37 -15.49 7.58
N PRO A 117 15.63 -14.97 8.57
CA PRO A 117 14.78 -13.80 8.37
C PRO A 117 15.58 -12.50 8.37
N ILE A 118 14.95 -11.47 7.83
CA ILE A 118 15.38 -10.07 7.97
C ILE A 118 14.26 -9.20 8.52
N SER A 119 14.64 -8.07 9.10
CA SER A 119 13.74 -6.97 9.45
C SER A 119 13.67 -6.00 8.28
N VAL A 120 12.47 -5.55 7.92
CA VAL A 120 12.26 -4.45 6.98
C VAL A 120 11.39 -3.39 7.64
N ARG A 121 11.85 -2.14 7.64
CA ARG A 121 11.13 -0.99 8.18
C ARG A 121 10.85 -0.01 7.06
N ILE A 122 9.59 0.40 6.95
CA ILE A 122 9.15 1.37 5.96
C ILE A 122 8.45 2.51 6.69
N GLU A 123 8.85 3.72 6.37
CA GLU A 123 8.25 4.94 6.89
C GLU A 123 7.58 5.69 5.75
N TYR A 124 6.37 6.15 6.01
CA TYR A 124 5.59 6.95 5.08
C TYR A 124 5.22 8.28 5.69
N TYR A 125 5.23 9.32 4.86
CA TYR A 125 4.86 10.67 5.25
C TYR A 125 3.88 11.28 4.25
N LYS A 126 2.88 12.00 4.76
CA LYS A 126 1.83 12.67 3.97
C LYS A 126 1.71 14.13 4.36
N PRO A 127 2.59 15.03 3.84
CA PRO A 127 2.51 16.46 4.14
C PRO A 127 1.36 17.18 3.45
N GLY A 128 0.73 16.57 2.47
CA GLY A 128 -0.37 17.11 1.68
C GLY A 128 -1.39 16.03 1.33
N ALA A 129 -1.76 15.92 0.05
CA ALA A 129 -2.75 14.95 -0.40
C ALA A 129 -2.20 13.52 -0.47
N ASN A 130 -0.93 13.35 -0.87
CA ASN A 130 -0.37 12.05 -1.24
C ASN A 130 0.60 11.50 -0.19
N TRP A 131 0.55 10.19 0.00
CA TRP A 131 1.56 9.46 0.77
C TRP A 131 2.84 9.35 -0.05
N MET A 132 3.98 9.40 0.61
CA MET A 132 5.28 9.16 0.02
C MET A 132 6.17 8.37 0.99
N CYS A 133 7.06 7.56 0.45
CA CYS A 133 8.07 6.87 1.23
C CYS A 133 9.03 7.91 1.84
N TYR A 134 9.21 7.87 3.14
CA TYR A 134 10.10 8.74 3.89
C TYR A 134 11.39 8.01 4.30
N GLY A 135 11.29 6.71 4.56
CA GLY A 135 12.40 5.86 4.95
C GLY A 135 12.20 4.41 4.55
N LEU A 136 13.27 3.76 4.15
CA LEU A 136 13.35 2.32 3.94
C LEU A 136 14.65 1.80 4.52
N GLN A 137 14.54 0.85 5.44
CA GLN A 137 15.68 0.23 6.10
C GLN A 137 15.44 -1.28 6.19
N PHE A 138 16.51 -2.05 6.19
CA PHE A 138 16.45 -3.47 6.57
C PHE A 138 17.73 -3.88 7.30
N ASP A 139 17.62 -4.93 8.07
CA ASP A 139 18.75 -5.57 8.74
C ASP A 139 18.46 -7.03 9.06
N ALA A 140 19.49 -7.78 9.43
CA ALA A 140 19.41 -9.19 9.78
C ALA A 140 19.28 -9.44 11.31
N LYS A 141 18.93 -8.41 12.10
CA LYS A 141 18.88 -8.47 13.56
C LYS A 141 17.49 -8.74 14.13
N VAL A 142 16.54 -9.11 13.28
CA VAL A 142 15.15 -9.34 13.70
C VAL A 142 15.02 -10.38 14.80
N THR A 143 15.90 -11.41 14.83
CA THR A 143 15.95 -12.41 15.90
C THR A 143 16.35 -11.80 17.24
N ASP A 144 17.37 -10.95 17.27
CA ASP A 144 17.80 -10.24 18.47
C ASP A 144 16.69 -9.33 19.02
N GLU A 145 15.91 -8.71 18.14
CA GLU A 145 14.78 -7.85 18.53
C GLU A 145 13.64 -8.68 19.13
N ILE A 146 13.36 -9.86 18.56
CA ILE A 146 12.35 -10.80 19.08
C ILE A 146 12.78 -11.36 20.44
N GLU A 147 14.04 -11.76 20.58
CA GLU A 147 14.60 -12.24 21.85
C GLU A 147 14.48 -11.20 22.95
N LYS A 148 14.90 -9.95 22.67
CA LYS A 148 14.74 -8.84 23.63
C LYS A 148 13.29 -8.58 24.03
N ALA A 149 12.36 -8.67 23.06
CA ALA A 149 10.94 -8.49 23.34
C ALA A 149 10.38 -9.65 24.15
N ALA A 150 10.82 -10.90 23.90
CA ALA A 150 10.44 -12.08 24.67
C ALA A 150 10.99 -11.99 26.11
N ASP A 151 12.27 -11.63 26.28
CA ASP A 151 12.90 -11.47 27.60
C ASP A 151 12.24 -10.38 28.44
N ALA A 152 11.82 -9.28 27.81
CA ALA A 152 11.10 -8.19 28.50
C ALA A 152 9.73 -8.65 29.06
N ASN A 153 9.16 -9.72 28.53
CA ASN A 153 7.90 -10.28 28.98
C ASN A 153 8.08 -11.46 29.97
N LEU A 154 9.33 -11.86 30.26
CA LEU A 154 9.59 -12.89 31.26
C LEU A 154 9.42 -12.30 32.66
N SER A 155 8.37 -12.69 33.37
CA SER A 155 8.21 -12.44 34.79
C SER A 155 8.74 -13.65 35.57
N PHE A 156 9.87 -13.47 36.27
CA PHE A 156 10.31 -14.43 37.24
C PHE A 156 9.51 -14.22 38.54
N GLU A 157 8.60 -15.13 38.87
CA GLU A 157 8.04 -15.17 40.22
C GLU A 157 9.18 -15.57 41.17
N ALA A 158 9.66 -14.61 41.96
CA ALA A 158 10.54 -14.87 43.07
C ALA A 158 9.74 -15.68 44.13
N LYS A 159 10.09 -16.93 44.32
CA LYS A 159 9.63 -17.77 45.44
C LYS A 159 10.32 -17.36 46.71
#